data_47502daf72b31a6e37699b68fda371d3
#
_entry.id   47502daf72b31a6e37699b68fda371d3
#
_cell.length_a   1.000
_cell.length_b   1.000
_cell.length_c   1.000
_cell.angle_alpha   90.00
_cell.angle_beta   90.00
_cell.angle_gamma   90.00
#
_symmetry.space_group_name_H-M   'P 1'
#
loop_
_entity.id
_entity.type
_entity.pdbx_description
1 polymer ?
#
loop_
_entity_poly.entity_id
_entity_poly.type
_entity_poly.pdbx_seq_one_letter_code
_entity_poly.pdbx_strand_id
1 'polypeptide(L)'
;MSNKHFRLNKTTKTLGSLFPALLLLTPAVAFASTIDQSTSIPQNFSTDAEYVINKDVTITSSGNEAAVSVNGIDVSNVENMGNISGYGNGLDISTGAQRLVVNNEEGATISSTSATGVNIDTMQGDLINKGNITAAENGVFVSKNSSAVSISNTATGLIKGKSGLNAEVGVAIHNAGTIKGTEVDGITLSDGNIKLTNTGTVEGLQHGINVTNTAKVDIINSGSIGGGNTAISFASNKNNTLVLNTGSSLNGDVISTGSTGNSLTLVGAGIEDSNFVGLNKGDGFASVKMEGESWTLTGDLDVIGSGDSLQVNSGDLTLAGTVSNSGNTLVTKDASLQLGNGQKTASLSGGLKNNGTVIFNQGNNSTFATDMTGSGKVEKVDSHTLTLIGKNSYTGDTVLHGGTTLVANG
;
A
#
# COMPACT_ATOMS: atom_id res chain seq x y z
N MET A 1 13.77 27.84 28.13
CA MET A 1 15.08 28.41 27.73
C MET A 1 15.01 28.63 26.23
N SER A 2 15.10 29.86 25.80
CA SER A 2 14.80 30.34 24.44
C SER A 2 16.01 30.10 23.54
N ASN A 3 15.87 29.31 22.48
CA ASN A 3 16.86 29.22 21.41
C ASN A 3 16.73 30.43 20.51
N LYS A 4 17.67 31.35 20.59
CA LYS A 4 17.82 32.47 19.65
C LYS A 4 18.60 31.96 18.43
N HIS A 5 17.96 31.97 17.27
CA HIS A 5 18.65 31.80 16.00
C HIS A 5 19.44 33.07 15.67
N PHE A 6 20.74 32.91 15.45
CA PHE A 6 21.61 33.98 14.94
C PHE A 6 21.59 33.93 13.39
N ARG A 7 21.16 35.04 12.78
CA ARG A 7 21.32 35.26 11.31
C ARG A 7 22.59 36.10 11.09
N LEU A 8 23.46 35.61 10.21
CA LEU A 8 24.60 36.43 9.71
C LEU A 8 24.27 36.90 8.29
N ASN A 9 24.24 38.21 8.10
CA ASN A 9 24.16 38.86 6.80
C ASN A 9 25.54 38.88 6.11
N LYS A 10 25.57 38.55 4.83
CA LYS A 10 26.76 38.59 3.99
C LYS A 10 27.19 40.01 3.71
N THR A 11 28.37 40.41 4.17
CA THR A 11 29.09 41.60 3.66
C THR A 11 30.43 41.16 3.11
N THR A 12 30.62 41.37 1.81
CA THR A 12 31.88 41.16 1.08
C THR A 12 32.93 42.19 1.51
N LYS A 13 34.11 41.75 1.95
CA LYS A 13 35.32 42.58 1.95
C LYS A 13 36.49 41.77 1.42
N THR A 14 37.01 42.20 0.29
CA THR A 14 38.32 41.85 -0.27
C THR A 14 39.45 42.43 0.59
N LEU A 15 40.38 41.59 1.02
CA LEU A 15 41.74 42.01 1.38
C LEU A 15 42.72 40.88 1.11
N GLY A 16 43.77 41.24 0.39
CA GLY A 16 44.79 40.32 -0.06
C GLY A 16 45.95 40.14 0.93
N SER A 17 46.73 39.15 0.61
CA SER A 17 48.15 38.85 0.89
C SER A 17 48.53 38.00 2.11
N LEU A 18 49.04 36.82 1.77
CA LEU A 18 50.18 36.02 2.29
C LEU A 18 50.32 35.80 3.81
N PHE A 19 50.05 34.51 4.20
CA PHE A 19 50.90 33.73 5.12
C PHE A 19 50.56 32.24 5.02
N PRO A 20 51.47 31.26 5.27
CA PRO A 20 51.26 29.86 4.96
C PRO A 20 50.21 29.23 5.88
N ALA A 21 49.28 28.51 5.28
CA ALA A 21 48.08 27.97 5.87
C ALA A 21 48.39 26.78 6.79
N LEU A 22 48.13 26.99 8.05
CA LEU A 22 47.71 25.85 8.95
C LEU A 22 46.29 25.49 8.53
N LEU A 23 46.12 24.32 7.89
CA LEU A 23 44.82 23.83 7.48
C LEU A 23 44.04 23.39 8.73
N LEU A 24 43.38 24.29 9.38
CA LEU A 24 42.30 24.03 10.34
C LEU A 24 41.09 23.59 9.47
N LEU A 25 40.80 22.32 9.48
CA LEU A 25 39.49 21.79 9.04
C LEU A 25 38.42 22.41 9.97
N THR A 26 37.93 23.59 9.63
CA THR A 26 36.66 24.06 10.17
C THR A 26 35.57 23.18 9.62
N PRO A 27 34.64 22.65 10.45
CA PRO A 27 33.48 21.99 9.90
C PRO A 27 32.77 22.96 8.96
N ALA A 28 32.48 22.52 7.74
CA ALA A 28 31.72 23.31 6.78
C ALA A 28 30.41 23.72 7.45
N VAL A 29 30.24 25.04 7.66
CA VAL A 29 28.94 25.56 8.09
C VAL A 29 28.02 25.40 6.89
N ALA A 30 27.06 24.50 7.00
CA ALA A 30 26.03 24.35 5.98
C ALA A 30 25.26 25.67 5.87
N PHE A 31 25.31 26.30 4.71
CA PHE A 31 24.53 27.51 4.44
C PHE A 31 23.17 27.06 3.87
N ALA A 32 22.08 27.60 4.44
CA ALA A 32 20.75 27.46 3.86
C ALA A 32 20.53 28.60 2.88
N SER A 33 20.21 28.26 1.62
CA SER A 33 19.72 29.22 0.64
C SER A 33 18.21 29.39 0.78
N THR A 34 17.77 30.62 0.94
CA THR A 34 16.33 30.94 1.06
C THR A 34 15.86 31.62 -0.22
N ILE A 35 14.81 31.08 -0.82
CA ILE A 35 14.10 31.70 -1.95
C ILE A 35 12.93 32.47 -1.34
N ASP A 36 13.00 33.79 -1.37
CA ASP A 36 12.02 34.71 -0.75
C ASP A 36 11.30 35.61 -1.78
N GLN A 37 11.62 35.45 -3.06
CA GLN A 37 11.00 36.16 -4.18
C GLN A 37 10.46 35.19 -5.21
N SER A 38 9.24 35.43 -5.68
CA SER A 38 8.66 34.68 -6.79
C SER A 38 9.45 34.91 -8.08
N THR A 39 9.60 33.84 -8.87
CA THR A 39 10.35 33.87 -10.12
C THR A 39 9.73 32.98 -11.17
N SER A 40 9.84 33.41 -12.43
CA SER A 40 9.50 32.61 -13.61
C SER A 40 10.75 31.95 -14.27
N ILE A 41 11.89 32.03 -13.60
CA ILE A 41 13.13 31.40 -14.03
C ILE A 41 13.29 30.10 -13.26
N PRO A 42 13.49 28.95 -13.94
CA PRO A 42 13.77 27.68 -13.28
C PRO A 42 14.95 27.80 -12.31
N GLN A 43 14.82 27.14 -11.17
CA GLN A 43 15.84 27.17 -10.12
C GLN A 43 16.64 25.87 -10.10
N ASN A 44 17.96 25.99 -9.89
CA ASN A 44 18.86 24.85 -9.77
C ASN A 44 19.50 24.82 -8.38
N PHE A 45 19.22 23.79 -7.60
CA PHE A 45 19.73 23.57 -6.26
C PHE A 45 20.95 22.64 -6.34
N SER A 46 22.14 23.23 -6.31
CA SER A 46 23.38 22.50 -6.58
C SER A 46 24.55 22.83 -5.65
N THR A 47 24.53 23.95 -4.94
CA THR A 47 25.70 24.49 -4.25
C THR A 47 25.58 24.54 -2.73
N ASP A 48 24.37 24.69 -2.21
CA ASP A 48 24.12 24.80 -0.78
C ASP A 48 23.53 23.48 -0.25
N ALA A 49 23.80 23.20 1.02
CA ALA A 49 23.31 21.97 1.64
C ALA A 49 21.79 22.00 1.91
N GLU A 50 21.24 23.18 2.10
CA GLU A 50 19.82 23.35 2.40
C GLU A 50 19.22 24.45 1.51
N TYR A 51 17.99 24.18 1.03
CA TYR A 51 17.18 25.13 0.28
C TYR A 51 15.81 25.26 0.92
N VAL A 52 15.38 26.49 1.12
CA VAL A 52 14.06 26.81 1.68
C VAL A 52 13.32 27.73 0.72
N ILE A 53 12.15 27.31 0.25
CA ILE A 53 11.23 28.13 -0.54
C ILE A 53 10.20 28.68 0.45
N ASN A 54 10.22 29.99 0.66
CA ASN A 54 9.35 30.62 1.65
C ASN A 54 7.87 30.56 1.26
N LYS A 55 7.02 30.69 2.26
CA LYS A 55 5.58 30.83 2.09
C LYS A 55 5.28 32.01 1.15
N ASP A 56 4.23 31.87 0.35
CA ASP A 56 3.79 32.84 -0.65
C ASP A 56 4.75 33.08 -1.84
N VAL A 57 5.88 32.39 -1.87
CA VAL A 57 6.80 32.38 -3.02
C VAL A 57 6.29 31.39 -4.07
N THR A 58 6.33 31.81 -5.33
CA THR A 58 6.01 30.93 -6.46
C THR A 58 7.19 30.85 -7.41
N ILE A 59 7.67 29.63 -7.68
CA ILE A 59 8.66 29.34 -8.69
C ILE A 59 7.95 28.69 -9.87
N THR A 60 8.09 29.26 -11.09
CA THR A 60 7.46 28.69 -12.28
C THR A 60 8.47 28.42 -13.39
N SER A 61 8.16 27.45 -14.25
CA SER A 61 8.81 27.29 -15.55
C SER A 61 7.73 27.24 -16.64
N SER A 62 8.00 27.86 -17.80
CA SER A 62 7.11 27.83 -18.96
C SER A 62 7.62 26.92 -20.08
N GLY A 63 8.83 26.39 -19.95
CA GLY A 63 9.45 25.43 -20.88
C GLY A 63 9.39 23.99 -20.36
N ASN A 64 9.98 23.07 -21.12
CA ASN A 64 10.04 21.65 -20.74
C ASN A 64 10.97 21.37 -19.54
N GLU A 65 11.70 22.38 -19.08
CA GLU A 65 12.54 22.26 -17.88
C GLU A 65 11.68 22.20 -16.62
N ALA A 66 12.18 21.51 -15.59
CA ALA A 66 11.57 21.53 -14.28
C ALA A 66 11.57 22.95 -13.68
N ALA A 67 10.55 23.28 -12.89
CA ALA A 67 10.56 24.56 -12.17
C ALA A 67 11.69 24.60 -11.13
N VAL A 68 11.97 23.49 -10.47
CA VAL A 68 13.09 23.31 -9.56
C VAL A 68 13.83 22.01 -9.93
N SER A 69 15.15 22.09 -10.09
CA SER A 69 16.03 20.94 -10.26
C SER A 69 16.99 20.82 -9.09
N VAL A 70 17.12 19.61 -8.54
CA VAL A 70 18.07 19.28 -7.46
C VAL A 70 19.10 18.34 -8.03
N ASN A 71 20.31 18.83 -8.26
CA ASN A 71 21.40 18.06 -8.88
C ASN A 71 22.74 18.16 -8.15
N GLY A 72 22.80 18.88 -7.03
CA GLY A 72 24.00 19.00 -6.21
C GLY A 72 24.19 17.80 -5.29
N ILE A 73 25.38 17.26 -5.21
CA ILE A 73 25.71 16.12 -4.35
C ILE A 73 25.75 16.46 -2.86
N ASP A 74 25.87 17.75 -2.53
CA ASP A 74 25.92 18.27 -1.16
C ASP A 74 24.55 18.72 -0.66
N VAL A 75 23.51 18.70 -1.50
CA VAL A 75 22.14 19.07 -1.10
C VAL A 75 21.58 17.98 -0.20
N SER A 76 21.28 18.33 1.03
CA SER A 76 20.75 17.40 2.05
C SER A 76 19.31 17.68 2.44
N ASN A 77 18.81 18.91 2.20
CA ASN A 77 17.45 19.30 2.53
C ASN A 77 16.86 20.29 1.53
N VAL A 78 15.62 20.03 1.13
CA VAL A 78 14.78 20.96 0.36
C VAL A 78 13.46 21.11 1.10
N GLU A 79 13.13 22.31 1.55
CA GLU A 79 11.88 22.63 2.22
C GLU A 79 11.04 23.56 1.34
N ASN A 80 9.89 23.08 0.90
CA ASN A 80 8.93 23.86 0.14
C ASN A 80 7.77 24.29 1.06
N MET A 81 7.68 25.57 1.35
CA MET A 81 6.52 26.19 2.03
C MET A 81 5.68 27.04 1.06
N GLY A 82 6.13 27.20 -0.19
CA GLY A 82 5.50 27.99 -1.25
C GLY A 82 4.93 27.11 -2.36
N ASN A 83 5.01 27.63 -3.59
CA ASN A 83 4.50 26.98 -4.78
C ASN A 83 5.60 26.73 -5.81
N ILE A 84 5.70 25.50 -6.26
CA ILE A 84 6.55 25.09 -7.39
C ILE A 84 5.61 24.68 -8.53
N SER A 85 5.70 25.29 -9.71
CA SER A 85 4.82 25.00 -10.84
C SER A 85 5.58 24.95 -12.14
N GLY A 86 5.77 23.74 -12.67
CA GLY A 86 6.42 23.52 -13.96
C GLY A 86 5.45 23.30 -15.11
N TYR A 87 5.82 23.75 -16.32
CA TYR A 87 5.26 23.17 -17.54
C TYR A 87 5.86 21.76 -17.74
N GLY A 88 7.19 21.59 -17.62
CA GLY A 88 7.86 20.31 -17.42
C GLY A 88 7.59 19.76 -16.00
N ASN A 89 8.57 19.06 -15.42
CA ASN A 89 8.41 18.60 -14.04
C ASN A 89 8.26 19.78 -13.06
N GLY A 90 7.48 19.58 -12.00
CA GLY A 90 7.46 20.55 -10.89
C GLY A 90 8.82 20.57 -10.20
N LEU A 91 9.20 19.45 -9.62
CA LEU A 91 10.50 19.21 -8.97
C LEU A 91 11.18 18.02 -9.64
N ASP A 92 12.42 18.22 -10.07
CA ASP A 92 13.27 17.19 -10.66
C ASP A 92 14.48 16.90 -9.77
N ILE A 93 14.66 15.65 -9.36
CA ILE A 93 15.72 15.22 -8.47
C ILE A 93 16.61 14.25 -9.22
N SER A 94 17.80 14.71 -9.58
CA SER A 94 18.80 13.94 -10.32
C SER A 94 20.18 13.99 -9.65
N THR A 95 20.20 13.91 -8.33
CA THR A 95 21.42 14.02 -7.54
C THR A 95 21.88 12.67 -7.01
N GLY A 96 23.19 12.43 -7.04
CA GLY A 96 23.82 11.34 -6.30
C GLY A 96 24.03 11.63 -4.82
N ALA A 97 23.42 12.72 -4.27
CA ALA A 97 23.52 13.06 -2.86
C ALA A 97 23.02 11.93 -1.98
N GLN A 98 23.72 11.70 -0.89
CA GLN A 98 23.30 10.73 0.11
C GLN A 98 22.38 11.41 1.13
N ARG A 99 21.19 10.81 1.35
CA ARG A 99 20.22 11.23 2.35
C ARG A 99 19.62 12.62 2.12
N LEU A 100 19.19 12.89 0.89
CA LEU A 100 18.38 14.06 0.60
C LEU A 100 17.00 13.92 1.27
N VAL A 101 16.56 14.96 1.98
CA VAL A 101 15.20 15.08 2.49
C VAL A 101 14.48 16.18 1.73
N VAL A 102 13.34 15.86 1.15
CA VAL A 102 12.44 16.83 0.50
C VAL A 102 11.16 16.92 1.30
N ASN A 103 10.87 18.09 1.82
CA ASN A 103 9.64 18.41 2.54
C ASN A 103 8.76 19.31 1.69
N ASN A 104 7.56 18.86 1.34
CA ASN A 104 6.49 19.70 0.82
C ASN A 104 5.52 20.00 1.96
N GLU A 105 5.61 21.19 2.54
CA GLU A 105 4.93 21.54 3.78
C GLU A 105 3.41 21.73 3.60
N GLU A 106 2.68 21.79 4.69
CA GLU A 106 1.23 21.99 4.68
C GLU A 106 0.86 23.34 4.02
N GLY A 107 -0.06 23.29 3.06
CA GLY A 107 -0.43 24.44 2.24
C GLY A 107 0.48 24.70 1.05
N ALA A 108 1.66 24.08 0.99
CA ALA A 108 2.57 24.18 -0.15
C ALA A 108 2.10 23.31 -1.32
N THR A 109 2.52 23.69 -2.52
CA THR A 109 2.19 22.97 -3.75
C THR A 109 3.42 22.69 -4.58
N ILE A 110 3.51 21.46 -5.12
CA ILE A 110 4.40 21.10 -6.22
C ILE A 110 3.51 20.64 -7.37
N SER A 111 3.63 21.29 -8.54
CA SER A 111 2.74 20.97 -9.65
C SER A 111 3.45 20.91 -10.99
N SER A 112 2.88 20.12 -11.90
CA SER A 112 3.26 20.08 -13.31
C SER A 112 2.01 20.10 -14.20
N THR A 113 2.06 20.90 -15.28
CA THR A 113 0.93 21.00 -16.21
C THR A 113 1.06 20.08 -17.42
N SER A 114 2.23 19.49 -17.70
CA SER A 114 2.40 18.57 -18.83
C SER A 114 3.23 17.32 -18.52
N ALA A 115 3.84 17.25 -17.33
CA ALA A 115 4.76 16.16 -16.96
C ALA A 115 4.49 15.67 -15.53
N THR A 116 5.54 15.30 -14.80
CA THR A 116 5.49 14.74 -13.45
C THR A 116 5.59 15.83 -12.39
N GLY A 117 4.83 15.69 -11.29
CA GLY A 117 4.90 16.63 -10.16
C GLY A 117 6.28 16.59 -9.50
N VAL A 118 6.67 15.44 -8.96
CA VAL A 118 8.02 15.17 -8.43
C VAL A 118 8.63 14.00 -9.19
N ASN A 119 9.65 14.28 -9.99
CA ASN A 119 10.44 13.29 -10.69
C ASN A 119 11.69 12.95 -9.86
N ILE A 120 11.86 11.69 -9.48
CA ILE A 120 13.01 11.18 -8.73
C ILE A 120 13.80 10.26 -9.68
N ASP A 121 14.76 10.81 -10.40
CA ASP A 121 15.60 10.03 -11.32
C ASP A 121 16.76 9.35 -10.57
N THR A 122 17.47 10.08 -9.71
CA THR A 122 18.55 9.53 -8.88
C THR A 122 18.46 10.15 -7.50
N MET A 123 18.10 9.37 -6.51
CA MET A 123 17.95 9.82 -5.13
C MET A 123 18.22 8.68 -4.16
N GLN A 124 18.79 9.04 -3.01
CA GLN A 124 18.74 8.26 -1.78
C GLN A 124 18.22 9.18 -0.68
N GLY A 125 17.07 8.86 -0.06
CA GLY A 125 16.51 9.69 1.00
C GLY A 125 14.97 9.70 1.04
N ASP A 126 14.40 10.79 1.54
CA ASP A 126 13.00 10.87 1.92
C ASP A 126 12.26 11.99 1.17
N LEU A 127 11.09 11.67 0.61
CA LEU A 127 10.09 12.64 0.18
C LEU A 127 8.95 12.66 1.22
N ILE A 128 8.77 13.78 1.89
CA ILE A 128 7.71 13.97 2.89
C ILE A 128 6.71 14.99 2.33
N ASN A 129 5.50 14.53 2.04
CA ASN A 129 4.43 15.37 1.52
C ASN A 129 3.35 15.62 2.57
N LYS A 130 3.24 16.87 3.01
CA LYS A 130 2.16 17.37 3.88
C LYS A 130 1.22 18.30 3.11
N GLY A 131 1.64 18.76 1.91
CA GLY A 131 0.92 19.65 1.01
C GLY A 131 0.35 18.91 -0.20
N ASN A 132 0.32 19.61 -1.33
CA ASN A 132 -0.23 19.07 -2.57
C ASN A 132 0.89 18.81 -3.60
N ILE A 133 0.90 17.61 -4.17
CA ILE A 133 1.67 17.27 -5.37
C ILE A 133 0.67 16.92 -6.45
N THR A 134 0.63 17.70 -7.55
CA THR A 134 -0.35 17.50 -8.63
C THR A 134 0.31 17.53 -9.99
N ALA A 135 -0.10 16.67 -10.91
CA ALA A 135 0.57 16.56 -12.20
C ALA A 135 -0.37 16.11 -13.33
N ALA A 136 0.04 16.40 -14.56
CA ALA A 136 -0.62 15.89 -15.76
C ALA A 136 -0.30 14.41 -15.99
N GLU A 137 0.93 13.96 -15.68
CA GLU A 137 1.35 12.56 -15.80
C GLU A 137 1.40 11.90 -14.42
N ASN A 138 2.56 11.68 -13.82
CA ASN A 138 2.65 11.08 -12.50
C ASN A 138 2.67 12.14 -11.40
N GLY A 139 1.89 11.97 -10.33
CA GLY A 139 2.06 12.82 -9.14
C GLY A 139 3.51 12.72 -8.65
N VAL A 140 3.98 11.49 -8.39
CA VAL A 140 5.38 11.16 -8.06
C VAL A 140 5.84 10.02 -8.96
N PHE A 141 7.03 10.17 -9.53
CA PHE A 141 7.72 9.11 -10.26
C PHE A 141 9.07 8.80 -9.62
N VAL A 142 9.38 7.51 -9.42
CA VAL A 142 10.68 7.04 -8.91
C VAL A 142 11.33 6.13 -9.93
N SER A 143 12.41 6.60 -10.53
CA SER A 143 13.18 5.89 -11.55
C SER A 143 13.96 4.72 -10.93
N LYS A 144 14.24 3.73 -11.75
CA LYS A 144 15.11 2.59 -11.43
C LYS A 144 16.55 2.96 -11.05
N ASN A 145 16.99 4.18 -11.33
CA ASN A 145 18.32 4.67 -10.96
C ASN A 145 18.40 5.09 -9.49
N SER A 146 17.27 5.22 -8.81
CA SER A 146 17.19 5.58 -7.39
C SER A 146 17.43 4.39 -6.47
N SER A 147 17.79 4.65 -5.23
CA SER A 147 17.99 3.62 -4.21
C SER A 147 17.60 4.14 -2.82
N ALA A 148 17.09 3.24 -1.97
CA ALA A 148 16.71 3.55 -0.58
C ALA A 148 15.82 4.82 -0.47
N VAL A 149 14.83 4.94 -1.35
CA VAL A 149 13.85 6.03 -1.33
C VAL A 149 12.71 5.68 -0.37
N SER A 150 12.32 6.67 0.44
CA SER A 150 11.11 6.62 1.27
C SER A 150 10.16 7.75 0.88
N ILE A 151 8.88 7.43 0.75
CA ILE A 151 7.82 8.39 0.44
C ILE A 151 6.82 8.37 1.58
N SER A 152 6.66 9.50 2.26
CA SER A 152 5.69 9.70 3.33
C SER A 152 4.66 10.75 2.90
N ASN A 153 3.45 10.29 2.56
CA ASN A 153 2.30 11.16 2.31
C ASN A 153 1.48 11.25 3.60
N THR A 154 1.59 12.38 4.29
CA THR A 154 0.96 12.54 5.61
C THR A 154 -0.56 12.75 5.51
N ALA A 155 -1.27 12.84 6.62
CA ALA A 155 -2.73 12.93 6.65
C ALA A 155 -3.32 14.12 5.86
N THR A 156 -2.57 15.22 5.74
CA THR A 156 -2.95 16.40 4.94
C THR A 156 -2.45 16.33 3.50
N GLY A 157 -1.57 15.37 3.20
CA GLY A 157 -0.89 15.27 1.90
C GLY A 157 -1.79 14.72 0.80
N LEU A 158 -1.73 15.38 -0.36
CA LEU A 158 -2.31 14.91 -1.62
C LEU A 158 -1.20 14.64 -2.64
N ILE A 159 -1.20 13.43 -3.21
CA ILE A 159 -0.41 13.10 -4.41
C ILE A 159 -1.39 12.73 -5.52
N LYS A 160 -1.42 13.50 -6.61
CA LYS A 160 -2.39 13.33 -7.68
C LYS A 160 -1.74 13.48 -9.05
N GLY A 161 -2.08 12.59 -9.97
CA GLY A 161 -1.66 12.63 -11.37
C GLY A 161 -2.56 11.78 -12.24
N LYS A 162 -2.19 11.60 -13.49
CA LYS A 162 -2.75 10.55 -14.35
C LYS A 162 -2.58 9.20 -13.68
N SER A 163 -1.35 8.88 -13.21
CA SER A 163 -1.08 7.93 -12.12
C SER A 163 -0.67 8.70 -10.87
N GLY A 164 -1.17 8.30 -9.69
CA GLY A 164 -0.81 9.00 -8.44
C GLY A 164 0.69 8.87 -8.15
N LEU A 165 1.18 7.64 -7.99
CA LEU A 165 2.59 7.33 -7.76
C LEU A 165 3.00 6.17 -8.68
N ASN A 166 4.17 6.30 -9.30
CA ASN A 166 4.78 5.23 -10.09
C ASN A 166 6.22 5.00 -9.62
N ALA A 167 6.56 3.77 -9.21
CA ALA A 167 7.91 3.40 -8.78
C ALA A 167 8.44 2.21 -9.58
N GLU A 168 9.64 2.40 -10.17
CA GLU A 168 10.37 1.40 -10.93
C GLU A 168 11.51 0.74 -10.14
N VAL A 169 11.52 0.92 -8.82
CA VAL A 169 12.56 0.41 -7.91
C VAL A 169 11.97 0.17 -6.53
N GLY A 170 12.69 -0.56 -5.69
CA GLY A 170 12.29 -0.77 -4.30
C GLY A 170 12.20 0.53 -3.50
N VAL A 171 11.02 0.81 -2.96
CA VAL A 171 10.73 2.00 -2.15
C VAL A 171 9.96 1.63 -0.90
N ALA A 172 10.07 2.46 0.14
CA ALA A 172 9.17 2.42 1.29
C ALA A 172 8.09 3.51 1.11
N ILE A 173 6.82 3.14 1.16
CA ILE A 173 5.69 4.05 1.01
C ILE A 173 4.84 4.03 2.27
N HIS A 174 4.65 5.19 2.87
CA HIS A 174 3.75 5.42 3.99
C HIS A 174 2.69 6.43 3.57
N ASN A 175 1.47 5.97 3.37
CA ASN A 175 0.35 6.83 2.99
C ASN A 175 -0.65 6.97 4.14
N ALA A 176 -0.74 8.16 4.71
CA ALA A 176 -1.81 8.55 5.65
C ALA A 176 -2.78 9.57 5.02
N GLY A 177 -2.42 10.16 3.88
CA GLY A 177 -3.20 11.11 3.12
C GLY A 177 -3.92 10.47 1.93
N THR A 178 -3.92 11.17 0.80
CA THR A 178 -4.54 10.70 -0.43
C THR A 178 -3.51 10.55 -1.55
N ILE A 179 -3.48 9.36 -2.17
CA ILE A 179 -2.77 9.12 -3.44
C ILE A 179 -3.81 8.79 -4.50
N LYS A 180 -3.87 9.58 -5.58
CA LYS A 180 -4.93 9.47 -6.58
C LYS A 180 -4.42 9.47 -8.02
N GLY A 181 -4.73 8.38 -8.73
CA GLY A 181 -4.63 8.29 -10.18
C GLY A 181 -5.96 8.68 -10.84
N THR A 182 -5.93 9.62 -11.78
CA THR A 182 -7.15 10.14 -12.41
C THR A 182 -7.52 9.42 -13.70
N GLU A 183 -6.58 8.71 -14.32
CA GLU A 183 -6.77 8.01 -15.59
C GLU A 183 -6.26 6.56 -15.55
N VAL A 184 -5.29 6.26 -14.70
CA VAL A 184 -4.65 4.94 -14.61
C VAL A 184 -4.74 4.42 -13.17
N ASP A 185 -3.62 4.20 -12.52
CA ASP A 185 -3.53 3.58 -11.20
C ASP A 185 -3.33 4.63 -10.10
N GLY A 186 -3.82 4.33 -8.89
CA GLY A 186 -3.43 5.10 -7.71
C GLY A 186 -1.92 4.96 -7.47
N ILE A 187 -1.44 3.72 -7.42
CA ILE A 187 -0.01 3.39 -7.27
C ILE A 187 0.36 2.28 -8.25
N THR A 188 1.40 2.48 -9.05
CA THR A 188 2.02 1.46 -9.91
C THR A 188 3.40 1.11 -9.36
N LEU A 189 3.69 -0.19 -9.21
CA LEU A 189 4.92 -0.74 -8.63
C LEU A 189 5.47 -1.80 -9.58
N SER A 190 6.63 -1.57 -10.20
CA SER A 190 7.10 -2.45 -11.27
C SER A 190 8.37 -3.23 -10.94
N ASP A 191 9.21 -2.81 -10.01
CA ASP A 191 10.44 -3.53 -9.68
C ASP A 191 10.87 -3.32 -8.22
N GLY A 192 11.75 -4.21 -7.74
CA GLY A 192 12.39 -4.15 -6.44
C GLY A 192 11.53 -4.66 -5.27
N ASN A 193 12.07 -4.51 -4.07
CA ASN A 193 11.39 -4.85 -2.82
C ASN A 193 10.71 -3.61 -2.25
N ILE A 194 9.41 -3.64 -2.12
CA ILE A 194 8.58 -2.50 -1.76
C ILE A 194 7.82 -2.81 -0.47
N LYS A 195 7.84 -1.85 0.45
CA LYS A 195 6.95 -1.84 1.62
C LYS A 195 5.94 -0.73 1.46
N LEU A 196 4.65 -1.07 1.52
CA LEU A 196 3.57 -0.10 1.47
C LEU A 196 2.71 -0.22 2.71
N THR A 197 2.64 0.84 3.49
CA THR A 197 1.70 0.98 4.62
C THR A 197 0.69 2.05 4.27
N ASN A 198 -0.59 1.67 4.20
CA ASN A 198 -1.69 2.58 3.91
C ASN A 198 -2.63 2.70 5.11
N THR A 199 -2.75 3.90 5.65
CA THR A 199 -3.76 4.28 6.65
C THR A 199 -4.71 5.35 6.12
N GLY A 200 -4.43 5.89 4.93
CA GLY A 200 -5.19 6.90 4.22
C GLY A 200 -5.99 6.32 3.06
N THR A 201 -6.00 7.03 1.95
CA THR A 201 -6.73 6.63 0.74
C THR A 201 -5.78 6.47 -0.44
N VAL A 202 -5.91 5.34 -1.15
CA VAL A 202 -5.30 5.10 -2.46
C VAL A 202 -6.42 4.84 -3.45
N GLU A 203 -6.50 5.64 -4.50
CA GLU A 203 -7.58 5.58 -5.49
C GLU A 203 -7.01 5.66 -6.91
N GLY A 204 -7.42 4.76 -7.78
CA GLY A 204 -7.08 4.76 -9.21
C GLY A 204 -8.32 4.59 -10.08
N LEU A 205 -8.24 5.01 -11.35
CA LEU A 205 -9.35 4.74 -12.29
C LEU A 205 -9.34 3.29 -12.77
N GLN A 206 -8.16 2.68 -12.93
CA GLN A 206 -8.01 1.28 -13.31
C GLN A 206 -7.81 0.40 -12.08
N HIS A 207 -6.70 0.55 -11.38
CA HIS A 207 -6.39 -0.14 -10.15
C HIS A 207 -6.08 0.85 -9.03
N GLY A 208 -6.47 0.51 -7.81
CA GLY A 208 -5.96 1.22 -6.64
C GLY A 208 -4.44 1.06 -6.55
N ILE A 209 -3.99 -0.20 -6.51
CA ILE A 209 -2.56 -0.58 -6.53
C ILE A 209 -2.34 -1.62 -7.63
N ASN A 210 -1.36 -1.37 -8.49
CA ASN A 210 -0.95 -2.27 -9.56
C ASN A 210 0.51 -2.72 -9.35
N VAL A 211 0.71 -4.01 -9.10
CA VAL A 211 2.02 -4.64 -8.87
C VAL A 211 2.39 -5.48 -10.08
N THR A 212 3.41 -5.08 -10.81
CA THR A 212 3.77 -5.66 -12.11
C THR A 212 5.22 -6.16 -12.16
N ASN A 213 5.60 -6.79 -13.25
CA ASN A 213 6.97 -7.21 -13.59
C ASN A 213 7.66 -8.01 -12.48
N THR A 214 8.72 -7.44 -11.87
CA THR A 214 9.54 -8.11 -10.85
C THR A 214 9.40 -7.50 -9.46
N ALA A 215 8.43 -6.62 -9.25
CA ALA A 215 8.16 -6.04 -7.95
C ALA A 215 7.73 -7.11 -6.93
N LYS A 216 8.34 -7.07 -5.74
CA LYS A 216 7.90 -7.81 -4.57
C LYS A 216 7.35 -6.81 -3.56
N VAL A 217 6.08 -6.92 -3.23
CA VAL A 217 5.40 -5.92 -2.41
C VAL A 217 4.82 -6.54 -1.15
N ASP A 218 5.12 -5.92 -0.02
CA ASP A 218 4.47 -6.18 1.25
C ASP A 218 3.52 -5.01 1.54
N ILE A 219 2.20 -5.26 1.44
CA ILE A 219 1.15 -4.26 1.68
C ILE A 219 0.55 -4.49 3.06
N ILE A 220 0.52 -3.44 3.88
CA ILE A 220 -0.23 -3.39 5.14
C ILE A 220 -1.28 -2.29 4.99
N ASN A 221 -2.55 -2.68 5.04
CA ASN A 221 -3.66 -1.75 4.87
C ASN A 221 -4.54 -1.66 6.13
N SER A 222 -4.81 -0.44 6.57
CA SER A 222 -5.86 -0.08 7.52
C SER A 222 -6.65 1.15 7.07
N GLY A 223 -6.47 1.54 5.81
CA GLY A 223 -7.18 2.64 5.15
C GLY A 223 -8.02 2.11 3.98
N SER A 224 -8.28 2.98 3.01
CA SER A 224 -9.06 2.65 1.82
C SER A 224 -8.15 2.46 0.61
N ILE A 225 -8.39 1.39 -0.16
CA ILE A 225 -7.78 1.16 -1.48
C ILE A 225 -8.90 0.89 -2.46
N GLY A 226 -8.98 1.70 -3.53
CA GLY A 226 -10.02 1.57 -4.54
C GLY A 226 -9.51 1.71 -5.97
N GLY A 227 -10.11 0.96 -6.89
CA GLY A 227 -9.90 1.04 -8.32
C GLY A 227 -11.23 0.91 -9.06
N GLY A 228 -11.24 1.04 -10.39
CA GLY A 228 -12.47 0.92 -11.18
C GLY A 228 -13.20 -0.41 -10.92
N ASN A 229 -12.53 -1.52 -11.18
CA ASN A 229 -13.00 -2.87 -10.83
C ASN A 229 -12.00 -3.62 -9.93
N THR A 230 -10.78 -3.13 -9.78
CA THR A 230 -9.69 -3.82 -9.09
C THR A 230 -9.06 -2.90 -8.06
N ALA A 231 -9.21 -3.24 -6.78
CA ALA A 231 -8.53 -2.52 -5.70
C ALA A 231 -7.02 -2.80 -5.74
N ILE A 232 -6.62 -4.08 -5.85
CA ILE A 232 -5.21 -4.48 -5.89
C ILE A 232 -5.00 -5.55 -6.97
N SER A 233 -4.05 -5.31 -7.86
CA SER A 233 -3.60 -6.26 -8.87
C SER A 233 -2.19 -6.75 -8.54
N PHE A 234 -2.03 -8.04 -8.22
CA PHE A 234 -0.76 -8.73 -8.08
C PHE A 234 -0.42 -9.47 -9.38
N ALA A 235 0.05 -8.75 -10.38
CA ALA A 235 0.47 -9.30 -11.68
C ALA A 235 1.99 -9.54 -11.78
N SER A 236 2.76 -9.24 -10.74
CA SER A 236 4.21 -9.50 -10.71
C SER A 236 4.52 -10.98 -10.51
N ASN A 237 5.70 -11.42 -10.98
CA ASN A 237 6.17 -12.80 -10.83
C ASN A 237 6.81 -13.10 -9.46
N LYS A 238 6.61 -12.25 -8.47
CA LYS A 238 7.13 -12.40 -7.10
C LYS A 238 6.00 -12.71 -6.11
N ASN A 239 6.39 -13.30 -5.00
CA ASN A 239 5.46 -13.57 -3.91
C ASN A 239 5.21 -12.29 -3.10
N ASN A 240 4.00 -11.78 -3.19
CA ASN A 240 3.57 -10.58 -2.51
C ASN A 240 2.79 -10.93 -1.23
N THR A 241 2.74 -10.00 -0.29
CA THR A 241 1.94 -10.14 0.92
C THR A 241 0.92 -9.04 1.03
N LEU A 242 -0.29 -9.39 1.43
CA LEU A 242 -1.36 -8.45 1.78
C LEU A 242 -1.78 -8.72 3.22
N VAL A 243 -1.68 -7.70 4.05
CA VAL A 243 -2.19 -7.70 5.42
C VAL A 243 -3.31 -6.69 5.52
N LEU A 244 -4.51 -7.15 5.87
CA LEU A 244 -5.66 -6.29 6.14
C LEU A 244 -5.83 -6.17 7.65
N ASN A 245 -5.76 -4.95 8.14
CA ASN A 245 -5.98 -4.60 9.54
C ASN A 245 -7.36 -3.99 9.76
N THR A 246 -7.74 -3.81 11.01
CA THR A 246 -8.94 -3.03 11.39
C THR A 246 -8.94 -1.67 10.68
N GLY A 247 -10.09 -1.31 10.08
CA GLY A 247 -10.24 -0.09 9.28
C GLY A 247 -9.92 -0.24 7.80
N SER A 248 -9.43 -1.41 7.38
CA SER A 248 -9.26 -1.72 5.96
C SER A 248 -10.59 -1.66 5.21
N SER A 249 -10.56 -1.07 4.02
CA SER A 249 -11.68 -1.05 3.07
C SER A 249 -11.14 -1.16 1.65
N LEU A 250 -11.58 -2.19 0.93
CA LEU A 250 -11.23 -2.42 -0.46
C LEU A 250 -12.45 -2.15 -1.34
N ASN A 251 -12.27 -1.29 -2.35
CA ASN A 251 -13.30 -1.03 -3.35
C ASN A 251 -12.85 -1.60 -4.71
N GLY A 252 -13.32 -2.79 -5.02
CA GLY A 252 -12.92 -3.60 -6.17
C GLY A 252 -12.18 -4.89 -5.77
N ASP A 253 -11.98 -5.77 -6.73
CA ASP A 253 -11.39 -7.10 -6.52
C ASP A 253 -9.91 -7.02 -6.12
N VAL A 254 -9.42 -8.04 -5.43
CA VAL A 254 -8.00 -8.33 -5.27
C VAL A 254 -7.64 -9.48 -6.20
N ILE A 255 -6.87 -9.18 -7.24
CA ILE A 255 -6.50 -10.13 -8.29
C ILE A 255 -5.06 -10.60 -8.04
N SER A 256 -4.87 -11.93 -8.07
CA SER A 256 -3.58 -12.57 -7.84
C SER A 256 -3.26 -13.53 -8.99
N THR A 257 -2.57 -13.05 -10.02
CA THR A 257 -2.33 -13.76 -11.28
C THR A 257 -0.85 -13.94 -11.63
N GLY A 258 0.04 -13.15 -11.05
CA GLY A 258 1.45 -13.12 -11.46
C GLY A 258 2.33 -14.16 -10.77
N SER A 259 1.93 -14.63 -9.59
CA SER A 259 2.70 -15.56 -8.75
C SER A 259 1.77 -16.49 -7.98
N THR A 260 2.16 -17.76 -7.90
CA THR A 260 1.45 -18.77 -7.09
C THR A 260 1.82 -18.71 -5.59
N GLY A 261 2.61 -17.73 -5.15
CA GLY A 261 3.09 -17.61 -3.78
C GLY A 261 2.57 -16.39 -3.00
N ASN A 262 1.58 -15.65 -3.54
CA ASN A 262 0.98 -14.52 -2.85
C ASN A 262 0.23 -14.96 -1.59
N SER A 263 0.23 -14.13 -0.54
CA SER A 263 -0.42 -14.45 0.74
C SER A 263 -1.32 -13.32 1.23
N LEU A 264 -2.41 -13.71 1.90
CA LEU A 264 -3.35 -12.81 2.57
C LEU A 264 -3.35 -13.11 4.08
N THR A 265 -3.27 -12.07 4.91
CA THR A 265 -3.44 -12.18 6.37
C THR A 265 -4.47 -11.16 6.84
N LEU A 266 -5.43 -11.62 7.61
CA LEU A 266 -6.48 -10.81 8.25
C LEU A 266 -6.13 -10.62 9.72
N VAL A 267 -5.97 -9.37 10.16
CA VAL A 267 -5.55 -8.98 11.51
C VAL A 267 -6.55 -8.00 12.10
N GLY A 268 -6.87 -8.11 13.40
CA GLY A 268 -7.90 -7.29 14.05
C GLY A 268 -9.29 -7.67 13.58
N ALA A 269 -10.13 -6.70 13.21
CA ALA A 269 -11.50 -6.93 12.79
C ALA A 269 -11.87 -6.14 11.54
N GLY A 270 -12.73 -6.72 10.69
CA GLY A 270 -13.17 -6.06 9.46
C GLY A 270 -14.23 -6.82 8.68
N ILE A 271 -14.73 -6.16 7.65
CA ILE A 271 -15.66 -6.70 6.66
C ILE A 271 -15.17 -6.28 5.29
N GLU A 272 -15.00 -7.23 4.39
CA GLU A 272 -14.71 -6.98 2.99
C GLU A 272 -15.74 -7.68 2.11
N ASP A 273 -16.19 -6.97 1.09
CA ASP A 273 -17.12 -7.46 0.08
C ASP A 273 -16.43 -7.70 -1.28
N SER A 274 -15.16 -7.35 -1.40
CA SER A 274 -14.35 -7.61 -2.58
C SER A 274 -14.07 -9.10 -2.77
N ASN A 275 -13.90 -9.49 -4.04
CA ASN A 275 -13.48 -10.82 -4.38
C ASN A 275 -11.95 -10.94 -4.30
N PHE A 276 -11.46 -12.02 -3.71
CA PHE A 276 -10.04 -12.36 -3.60
C PHE A 276 -9.69 -13.48 -4.55
N VAL A 277 -9.70 -13.16 -5.84
CA VAL A 277 -9.69 -14.15 -6.94
C VAL A 277 -8.46 -14.00 -7.83
N GLY A 278 -8.20 -15.05 -8.61
CA GLY A 278 -7.37 -15.01 -9.79
C GLY A 278 -8.22 -14.87 -11.07
N LEU A 279 -7.59 -14.59 -12.21
CA LEU A 279 -8.27 -14.50 -13.51
C LEU A 279 -8.37 -15.85 -14.22
N ASN A 280 -7.52 -16.82 -13.85
CA ASN A 280 -7.45 -18.14 -14.47
C ASN A 280 -7.40 -19.25 -13.42
N LYS A 281 -7.70 -20.48 -13.84
CA LYS A 281 -7.57 -21.64 -12.95
C LYS A 281 -6.11 -21.78 -12.47
N GLY A 282 -5.91 -21.81 -11.17
CA GLY A 282 -4.60 -21.88 -10.54
C GLY A 282 -4.04 -20.54 -10.06
N ASP A 283 -4.76 -19.47 -10.32
CA ASP A 283 -4.48 -18.16 -9.73
C ASP A 283 -5.21 -18.03 -8.37
N GLY A 284 -4.76 -17.10 -7.54
CA GLY A 284 -5.27 -16.87 -6.20
C GLY A 284 -4.15 -16.74 -5.17
N PHE A 285 -4.49 -16.89 -3.91
CA PHE A 285 -3.52 -16.83 -2.81
C PHE A 285 -2.96 -18.21 -2.47
N ALA A 286 -1.64 -18.33 -2.32
CA ALA A 286 -1.00 -19.55 -1.82
C ALA A 286 -1.39 -19.84 -0.37
N SER A 287 -1.61 -18.82 0.43
CA SER A 287 -2.06 -18.94 1.80
C SER A 287 -2.94 -17.79 2.24
N VAL A 288 -3.96 -18.14 3.03
CA VAL A 288 -4.85 -17.18 3.69
C VAL A 288 -4.85 -17.49 5.18
N LYS A 289 -4.61 -16.47 6.01
CA LYS A 289 -4.59 -16.62 7.46
C LYS A 289 -5.50 -15.61 8.13
N MET A 290 -6.32 -16.09 9.03
CA MET A 290 -7.04 -15.29 10.02
C MET A 290 -6.24 -15.32 11.32
N GLU A 291 -5.69 -14.16 11.70
CA GLU A 291 -4.89 -13.95 12.92
C GLU A 291 -5.45 -12.80 13.77
N GLY A 292 -6.72 -12.45 13.52
CA GLY A 292 -7.40 -11.33 14.14
C GLY A 292 -8.47 -11.73 15.16
N GLU A 293 -9.39 -10.79 15.34
CA GLU A 293 -10.53 -10.95 16.26
C GLU A 293 -11.79 -11.41 15.52
N SER A 294 -12.17 -10.70 14.43
CA SER A 294 -13.38 -11.03 13.67
C SER A 294 -13.31 -10.47 12.26
N TRP A 295 -13.40 -11.32 11.25
CA TRP A 295 -13.47 -10.91 9.85
C TRP A 295 -14.65 -11.55 9.14
N THR A 296 -15.29 -10.78 8.27
CA THR A 296 -16.33 -11.26 7.36
C THR A 296 -15.92 -10.97 5.92
N LEU A 297 -15.80 -12.02 5.09
CA LEU A 297 -15.57 -11.93 3.65
C LEU A 297 -16.87 -12.37 2.94
N THR A 298 -17.48 -11.46 2.16
CA THR A 298 -18.75 -11.74 1.47
C THR A 298 -18.58 -11.96 -0.04
N GLY A 299 -17.38 -11.78 -0.56
CA GLY A 299 -16.97 -12.13 -1.93
C GLY A 299 -16.38 -13.54 -2.02
N ASP A 300 -15.99 -13.92 -3.23
CA ASP A 300 -15.34 -15.21 -3.50
C ASP A 300 -13.86 -15.16 -3.08
N LEU A 301 -13.31 -16.35 -2.73
CA LEU A 301 -11.94 -16.49 -2.27
C LEU A 301 -11.28 -17.71 -2.94
N ASP A 302 -10.19 -17.47 -3.67
CA ASP A 302 -9.39 -18.53 -4.27
C ASP A 302 -8.09 -18.77 -3.46
N VAL A 303 -7.93 -19.99 -2.95
CA VAL A 303 -6.76 -20.45 -2.20
C VAL A 303 -6.13 -21.62 -2.93
N ILE A 304 -4.97 -21.41 -3.52
CA ILE A 304 -4.33 -22.35 -4.44
C ILE A 304 -3.21 -23.18 -3.81
N GLY A 305 -2.81 -22.84 -2.58
CA GLY A 305 -1.74 -23.54 -1.90
C GLY A 305 -2.11 -24.96 -1.47
N SER A 306 -1.11 -25.78 -1.23
CA SER A 306 -1.25 -27.14 -0.70
C SER A 306 -1.15 -27.15 0.84
N GLY A 307 -1.53 -28.27 1.45
CA GLY A 307 -1.52 -28.41 2.91
C GLY A 307 -2.60 -27.55 3.58
N ASP A 308 -2.36 -27.05 4.76
CA ASP A 308 -3.27 -26.19 5.51
C ASP A 308 -3.14 -24.74 4.98
N SER A 309 -3.69 -24.49 3.79
CA SER A 309 -3.51 -23.22 3.06
C SER A 309 -4.50 -22.12 3.45
N LEU A 310 -5.67 -22.47 3.96
CA LEU A 310 -6.58 -21.57 4.65
C LEU A 310 -6.55 -21.88 6.16
N GLN A 311 -6.12 -20.92 6.98
CA GLN A 311 -5.93 -21.12 8.40
C GLN A 311 -6.74 -20.09 9.20
N VAL A 312 -7.59 -20.57 10.10
CA VAL A 312 -8.24 -19.74 11.13
C VAL A 312 -7.51 -20.00 12.43
N ASN A 313 -6.52 -19.15 12.72
CA ASN A 313 -5.60 -19.31 13.84
C ASN A 313 -6.14 -18.69 15.13
N SER A 314 -6.98 -17.66 15.00
CA SER A 314 -7.64 -16.99 16.14
C SER A 314 -8.92 -16.30 15.70
N GLY A 315 -9.80 -15.98 16.64
CA GLY A 315 -11.03 -15.23 16.44
C GLY A 315 -12.06 -15.91 15.53
N ASP A 316 -12.91 -15.11 14.93
CA ASP A 316 -14.04 -15.54 14.12
C ASP A 316 -13.86 -15.16 12.66
N LEU A 317 -13.81 -16.13 11.76
CA LEU A 317 -13.84 -15.89 10.31
C LEU A 317 -15.21 -16.29 9.75
N THR A 318 -15.93 -15.33 9.17
CA THR A 318 -17.15 -15.59 8.40
C THR A 318 -16.86 -15.52 6.91
N LEU A 319 -17.16 -16.58 6.19
CA LEU A 319 -17.08 -16.68 4.74
C LEU A 319 -18.49 -16.80 4.18
N ALA A 320 -18.88 -15.86 3.28
CA ALA A 320 -20.23 -15.82 2.72
C ALA A 320 -20.23 -15.71 1.19
N GLY A 321 -19.26 -16.32 0.54
CA GLY A 321 -19.07 -16.49 -0.90
C GLY A 321 -18.61 -17.90 -1.24
N THR A 322 -18.14 -18.08 -2.47
CA THR A 322 -17.51 -19.32 -2.91
C THR A 322 -16.05 -19.34 -2.50
N VAL A 323 -15.67 -20.36 -1.73
CA VAL A 323 -14.26 -20.56 -1.33
C VAL A 323 -13.71 -21.76 -2.09
N SER A 324 -12.86 -21.48 -3.08
CA SER A 324 -12.13 -22.50 -3.84
C SER A 324 -10.79 -22.74 -3.15
N ASN A 325 -10.68 -23.81 -2.35
CA ASN A 325 -9.44 -24.15 -1.68
C ASN A 325 -8.85 -25.43 -2.27
N SER A 326 -7.63 -25.36 -2.80
CA SER A 326 -6.91 -26.52 -3.35
C SER A 326 -6.26 -27.38 -2.25
N GLY A 327 -6.00 -26.80 -1.09
CA GLY A 327 -5.47 -27.47 0.09
C GLY A 327 -6.55 -27.77 1.12
N ASN A 328 -6.15 -27.70 2.39
CA ASN A 328 -7.06 -27.88 3.52
C ASN A 328 -7.36 -26.53 4.19
N THR A 329 -8.53 -26.46 4.78
CA THR A 329 -8.88 -25.43 5.76
C THR A 329 -8.59 -25.97 7.15
N LEU A 330 -7.81 -25.24 7.94
CA LEU A 330 -7.53 -25.54 9.32
C LEU A 330 -8.24 -24.52 10.23
N VAL A 331 -9.09 -25.00 11.14
CA VAL A 331 -9.61 -24.20 12.25
C VAL A 331 -8.92 -24.66 13.51
N THR A 332 -8.11 -23.79 14.12
CA THR A 332 -7.37 -24.14 15.35
C THR A 332 -8.27 -24.12 16.58
N LYS A 333 -7.79 -24.65 17.68
CA LYS A 333 -8.49 -24.59 18.95
C LYS A 333 -8.76 -23.12 19.33
N ASP A 334 -9.93 -22.85 19.86
CA ASP A 334 -10.41 -21.52 20.28
C ASP A 334 -10.65 -20.52 19.11
N ALA A 335 -10.56 -20.97 17.85
CA ALA A 335 -10.95 -20.23 16.67
C ALA A 335 -12.28 -20.73 16.11
N SER A 336 -12.96 -19.87 15.33
CA SER A 336 -14.26 -20.18 14.74
C SER A 336 -14.29 -19.85 13.25
N LEU A 337 -14.86 -20.77 12.46
CA LEU A 337 -15.14 -20.58 11.04
C LEU A 337 -16.66 -20.67 10.83
N GLN A 338 -17.27 -19.56 10.38
CA GLN A 338 -18.66 -19.57 9.98
C GLN A 338 -18.78 -19.61 8.44
N LEU A 339 -19.60 -20.50 7.93
CA LEU A 339 -19.95 -20.65 6.54
C LEU A 339 -21.36 -20.13 6.29
N GLY A 340 -21.46 -19.07 5.49
CA GLY A 340 -22.68 -18.27 5.32
C GLY A 340 -22.87 -17.23 6.41
N ASN A 341 -23.79 -16.29 6.18
CA ASN A 341 -24.11 -15.21 7.14
C ASN A 341 -25.62 -15.10 7.42
N GLY A 342 -26.37 -16.15 7.16
CA GLY A 342 -27.84 -16.18 7.28
C GLY A 342 -28.59 -15.57 6.09
N GLN A 343 -27.92 -14.77 5.26
CA GLN A 343 -28.47 -14.18 4.03
C GLN A 343 -27.82 -14.77 2.78
N LYS A 344 -26.49 -14.92 2.80
CA LYS A 344 -25.71 -15.56 1.74
C LYS A 344 -25.31 -16.97 2.14
N THR A 345 -25.31 -17.87 1.17
CA THR A 345 -24.81 -19.23 1.32
C THR A 345 -23.34 -19.26 0.95
N ALA A 346 -22.53 -19.92 1.76
CA ALA A 346 -21.13 -20.18 1.45
C ALA A 346 -20.94 -21.60 0.95
N SER A 347 -19.96 -21.76 0.05
CA SER A 347 -19.39 -23.06 -0.32
C SER A 347 -17.91 -23.09 -0.01
N LEU A 348 -17.40 -24.26 0.38
CA LEU A 348 -15.99 -24.48 0.67
C LEU A 348 -15.55 -25.79 0.03
N SER A 349 -14.49 -25.73 -0.79
CA SER A 349 -13.82 -26.93 -1.32
C SER A 349 -12.53 -27.23 -0.55
N GLY A 350 -11.91 -28.37 -0.87
CA GLY A 350 -10.75 -28.90 -0.14
C GLY A 350 -11.13 -29.68 1.11
N GLY A 351 -10.17 -30.05 1.92
CA GLY A 351 -10.42 -30.70 3.23
C GLY A 351 -10.71 -29.68 4.32
N LEU A 352 -11.44 -30.08 5.37
CA LEU A 352 -11.66 -29.24 6.56
C LEU A 352 -11.20 -29.95 7.83
N LYS A 353 -10.12 -29.47 8.41
CA LYS A 353 -9.61 -29.91 9.70
C LYS A 353 -10.08 -28.98 10.80
N ASN A 354 -11.13 -29.37 11.51
CA ASN A 354 -11.73 -28.58 12.56
C ASN A 354 -11.22 -29.03 13.94
N ASN A 355 -10.44 -28.20 14.60
CA ASN A 355 -10.06 -28.37 16.02
C ASN A 355 -10.68 -27.29 16.92
N GLY A 356 -11.40 -26.32 16.33
CA GLY A 356 -12.12 -25.24 17.00
C GLY A 356 -13.63 -25.38 16.86
N THR A 357 -14.28 -24.36 16.27
CA THR A 357 -15.72 -24.39 16.00
C THR A 357 -15.99 -24.10 14.51
N VAL A 358 -16.80 -24.92 13.88
CA VAL A 358 -17.36 -24.65 12.53
C VAL A 358 -18.86 -24.41 12.66
N ILE A 359 -19.31 -23.28 12.14
CA ILE A 359 -20.70 -22.83 12.21
C ILE A 359 -21.28 -22.78 10.79
N PHE A 360 -22.39 -23.47 10.58
CA PHE A 360 -23.18 -23.35 9.36
C PHE A 360 -24.32 -22.37 9.60
N ASN A 361 -24.30 -21.24 8.87
CA ASN A 361 -25.30 -20.18 8.89
C ASN A 361 -25.69 -19.80 7.47
N GLN A 362 -26.24 -20.77 6.74
CA GLN A 362 -26.51 -20.65 5.31
C GLN A 362 -27.76 -19.81 5.02
N GLY A 363 -27.76 -19.05 3.94
CA GLY A 363 -28.94 -18.27 3.50
C GLY A 363 -30.01 -19.10 2.79
N ASN A 364 -29.71 -20.37 2.41
CA ASN A 364 -30.60 -21.29 1.74
C ASN A 364 -30.24 -22.74 2.08
N ASN A 365 -31.09 -23.69 1.64
CA ASN A 365 -30.73 -25.12 1.69
C ASN A 365 -29.39 -25.35 1.00
N SER A 366 -28.50 -26.10 1.61
CA SER A 366 -27.13 -26.28 1.12
C SER A 366 -26.64 -27.72 1.28
N THR A 367 -25.66 -28.08 0.44
CA THR A 367 -24.93 -29.33 0.51
C THR A 367 -23.46 -29.05 0.79
N PHE A 368 -22.93 -29.68 1.81
CA PHE A 368 -21.53 -29.62 2.17
C PHE A 368 -20.86 -30.96 1.86
N ALA A 369 -20.01 -30.95 0.82
CA ALA A 369 -19.36 -32.14 0.29
C ALA A 369 -17.92 -32.33 0.79
N THR A 370 -17.40 -31.37 1.50
CA THR A 370 -16.02 -31.37 2.03
C THR A 370 -15.89 -32.38 3.18
N ASP A 371 -14.84 -33.19 3.14
CA ASP A 371 -14.50 -34.10 4.24
C ASP A 371 -14.09 -33.30 5.48
N MET A 372 -14.73 -33.58 6.62
CA MET A 372 -14.52 -32.89 7.88
C MET A 372 -13.84 -33.83 8.89
N THR A 373 -12.70 -33.38 9.42
CA THR A 373 -11.88 -34.14 10.39
C THR A 373 -11.60 -33.27 11.62
N GLY A 374 -10.94 -33.83 12.64
CA GLY A 374 -10.51 -33.08 13.82
C GLY A 374 -11.37 -33.35 15.06
N SER A 375 -11.14 -32.57 16.11
CA SER A 375 -11.83 -32.75 17.41
C SER A 375 -12.75 -31.58 17.77
N GLY A 376 -12.93 -30.64 16.87
CA GLY A 376 -13.70 -29.41 17.11
C GLY A 376 -15.21 -29.61 17.01
N LYS A 377 -15.94 -28.61 17.46
CA LYS A 377 -17.39 -28.55 17.48
C LYS A 377 -17.95 -28.16 16.12
N VAL A 378 -19.12 -28.67 15.77
CA VAL A 378 -19.91 -28.25 14.61
C VAL A 378 -21.24 -27.70 15.08
N GLU A 379 -21.61 -26.52 14.62
CA GLU A 379 -22.89 -25.89 14.91
C GLU A 379 -23.68 -25.61 13.64
N LYS A 380 -24.98 -25.77 13.68
CA LYS A 380 -25.88 -25.30 12.63
C LYS A 380 -26.90 -24.36 13.25
N VAL A 381 -26.93 -23.11 12.78
CA VAL A 381 -27.74 -22.05 13.42
C VAL A 381 -28.88 -21.53 12.55
N ASP A 382 -28.83 -21.71 11.23
CA ASP A 382 -29.89 -21.28 10.30
C ASP A 382 -31.10 -22.22 10.28
N SER A 383 -32.21 -21.77 9.69
CA SER A 383 -33.46 -22.52 9.55
C SER A 383 -33.55 -23.44 8.34
N HIS A 384 -32.55 -23.45 7.46
CA HIS A 384 -32.55 -24.21 6.20
C HIS A 384 -32.10 -25.65 6.40
N THR A 385 -32.14 -26.46 5.35
CA THR A 385 -31.62 -27.81 5.35
C THR A 385 -30.14 -27.81 4.95
N LEU A 386 -29.29 -28.40 5.79
CA LEU A 386 -27.89 -28.69 5.49
C LEU A 386 -27.75 -30.18 5.22
N THR A 387 -27.21 -30.54 4.04
CA THR A 387 -26.89 -31.93 3.71
C THR A 387 -25.37 -32.12 3.75
N LEU A 388 -24.90 -33.00 4.65
CA LEU A 388 -23.49 -33.38 4.77
C LEU A 388 -23.25 -34.68 3.98
N ILE A 389 -22.48 -34.60 2.90
CA ILE A 389 -22.16 -35.75 2.06
C ILE A 389 -20.69 -36.16 2.06
N GLY A 390 -19.80 -35.34 2.65
CA GLY A 390 -18.38 -35.65 2.84
C GLY A 390 -18.14 -36.80 3.82
N LYS A 391 -16.95 -37.37 3.81
CA LYS A 391 -16.49 -38.35 4.81
C LYS A 391 -16.18 -37.63 6.12
N ASN A 392 -17.19 -37.54 6.98
CA ASN A 392 -17.05 -36.80 8.24
C ASN A 392 -16.52 -37.75 9.33
N SER A 393 -15.31 -37.45 9.83
CA SER A 393 -14.65 -38.23 10.89
C SER A 393 -14.23 -37.35 12.09
N TYR A 394 -14.78 -36.12 12.17
CA TYR A 394 -14.57 -35.27 13.37
C TYR A 394 -15.18 -35.93 14.60
N THR A 395 -14.60 -35.70 15.76
CA THR A 395 -14.96 -36.34 17.03
C THR A 395 -15.62 -35.40 18.03
N GLY A 396 -15.73 -34.11 17.70
CA GLY A 396 -16.41 -33.15 18.56
C GLY A 396 -17.93 -33.17 18.43
N ASP A 397 -18.60 -32.42 19.28
CA ASP A 397 -20.06 -32.35 19.35
C ASP A 397 -20.64 -31.69 18.07
N THR A 398 -21.83 -32.14 17.68
CA THR A 398 -22.68 -31.47 16.70
C THR A 398 -23.90 -30.90 17.38
N VAL A 399 -24.08 -29.57 17.28
CA VAL A 399 -25.20 -28.86 17.90
C VAL A 399 -26.10 -28.24 16.84
N LEU A 400 -27.38 -28.56 16.92
CA LEU A 400 -28.39 -28.02 16.00
C LEU A 400 -29.27 -27.02 16.74
N HIS A 401 -29.20 -25.76 16.33
CA HIS A 401 -30.02 -24.69 16.88
C HIS A 401 -31.27 -24.43 16.03
N GLY A 402 -31.28 -24.84 14.76
CA GLY A 402 -32.41 -24.66 13.86
C GLY A 402 -32.30 -25.47 12.57
N GLY A 403 -33.42 -25.56 11.84
CA GLY A 403 -33.49 -26.21 10.57
C GLY A 403 -33.33 -27.73 10.63
N THR A 404 -32.84 -28.31 9.52
CA THR A 404 -32.65 -29.77 9.36
C THR A 404 -31.19 -30.03 8.94
N THR A 405 -30.64 -31.12 9.49
CA THR A 405 -29.35 -31.65 9.00
C THR A 405 -29.58 -33.08 8.49
N LEU A 406 -29.22 -33.33 7.25
CA LEU A 406 -29.20 -34.63 6.64
C LEU A 406 -27.74 -35.09 6.54
N VAL A 407 -27.47 -36.31 7.03
CA VAL A 407 -26.15 -36.93 6.88
C VAL A 407 -26.32 -38.07 5.89
N ALA A 408 -25.80 -37.89 4.71
CA ALA A 408 -25.76 -38.94 3.69
C ALA A 408 -24.37 -39.61 3.79
N ASN A 409 -24.33 -40.81 4.33
CA ASN A 409 -23.11 -41.60 4.33
C ASN A 409 -22.82 -42.03 2.87
N GLY A 410 -21.69 -41.54 2.32
CA GLY A 410 -21.14 -42.02 1.09
C GLY A 410 -20.49 -43.39 1.25
#